data_1f51e8bc49d0e506f55c2c5198d4a695
#
_entry.id   1f51e8bc49d0e506f55c2c5198d4a695
#
_cell.length_a   1.000
_cell.length_b   1.000
_cell.length_c   1.000
_cell.angle_alpha   90.00
_cell.angle_beta   90.00
_cell.angle_gamma   90.00
#
_symmetry.space_group_name_H-M   'P 1'
#
loop_
_entity.id
_entity.type
_entity.pdbx_description
1 polymer ?
#
loop_
_entity_poly.entity_id
_entity_poly.type
_entity_poly.pdbx_seq_one_letter_code
_entity_poly.pdbx_strand_id
1 'polypeptide(L)'
;MTLLVVVASSIAAPSIVLALVIIIAAAMDAYRSQGRLAGIRVTLPEVVRISKGREGDFNLQIENQNLKVSRLRIGLAFPEEIYTPAVELRIELPQDNQISSIDWVITGLKQGRYHLDTCYLETASLWGFWSIRTALRTHMEIRVYPNLFDERKNLSGLFLNKGLGIHAQRQVGKGRDFEQLREYLPGDSFEDIHWKTTAKRGVPVTKVFQIERTQQIYVIIDASRLSSRSPHASSLSIQGDAQTADANVTTMLQRFITAALIMALAAERQGDMFGLLTFDDKVRSFLTAKKGKAHFNICRDALYTLEPRSVSPDFAELITFIGTKIRRRALMVFLTHLDDPVLADSFAQYIDLISRHHVILVNMLKPVAAKPLFSSESVSSVNDIYNDLGGHLLWRRLRETQKVLQRRAVGLGMLDNENFCTELVSQYLTLKRRQVL
;
A
#
# COMPACT_ATOMS: atom_id res chain seq x y z
N MET A 1 25.56 38.10 63.74
CA MET A 1 24.56 38.53 62.70
C MET A 1 24.99 39.83 62.00
N THR A 2 25.56 40.82 62.68
CA THR A 2 25.95 42.09 62.08
C THR A 2 27.09 41.99 61.05
N LEU A 3 28.04 41.07 61.22
CA LEU A 3 29.17 40.88 60.31
C LEU A 3 28.73 40.27 58.98
N LEU A 4 27.70 39.43 58.97
CA LEU A 4 27.14 38.77 57.79
C LEU A 4 26.37 39.76 56.91
N VAL A 5 25.70 40.75 57.51
CA VAL A 5 25.00 41.81 56.81
C VAL A 5 25.93 42.82 56.15
N VAL A 6 27.06 43.14 56.78
CA VAL A 6 28.10 44.05 56.23
C VAL A 6 28.82 43.40 55.05
N VAL A 7 29.11 42.10 55.12
CA VAL A 7 29.72 41.35 54.02
C VAL A 7 28.75 41.19 52.87
N ALA A 8 27.47 40.96 53.16
CA ALA A 8 26.41 40.90 52.13
C ALA A 8 26.23 42.24 51.39
N SER A 9 26.30 43.37 52.09
CA SER A 9 26.15 44.70 51.46
C SER A 9 27.39 45.10 50.64
N SER A 10 28.59 44.68 51.04
CA SER A 10 29.82 44.98 50.27
C SER A 10 29.94 44.16 48.99
N ILE A 11 29.29 42.98 48.92
CA ILE A 11 29.25 42.15 47.72
C ILE A 11 28.06 42.53 46.80
N ALA A 12 27.03 43.14 47.31
CA ALA A 12 25.83 43.50 46.56
C ALA A 12 26.11 44.50 45.41
N ALA A 13 26.92 45.53 45.67
CA ALA A 13 27.24 46.52 44.63
C ALA A 13 28.01 45.91 43.42
N PRO A 14 29.10 45.14 43.61
CA PRO A 14 29.84 44.53 42.51
C PRO A 14 29.00 43.45 41.78
N SER A 15 28.13 42.73 42.51
CA SER A 15 27.24 41.73 41.87
C SER A 15 26.17 42.37 40.96
N ILE A 16 25.62 43.53 41.37
CA ILE A 16 24.67 44.30 40.55
C ILE A 16 25.36 44.83 39.27
N VAL A 17 26.58 45.35 39.39
CA VAL A 17 27.37 45.82 38.24
C VAL A 17 27.69 44.67 37.29
N LEU A 18 28.09 43.53 37.80
CA LEU A 18 28.34 42.33 36.98
C LEU A 18 27.08 41.88 36.27
N ALA A 19 25.94 41.80 36.95
CA ALA A 19 24.67 41.43 36.34
C ALA A 19 24.28 42.41 35.23
N LEU A 20 24.48 43.72 35.44
CA LEU A 20 24.17 44.76 34.43
C LEU A 20 25.06 44.61 33.20
N VAL A 21 26.34 44.33 33.38
CA VAL A 21 27.28 44.08 32.28
C VAL A 21 26.85 42.84 31.47
N ILE A 22 26.47 41.74 32.15
CA ILE A 22 25.98 40.54 31.49
C ILE A 22 24.69 40.83 30.70
N ILE A 23 23.76 41.56 31.25
CA ILE A 23 22.50 41.96 30.58
C ILE A 23 22.79 42.80 29.32
N ILE A 24 23.69 43.80 29.44
CA ILE A 24 24.10 44.64 28.31
C ILE A 24 24.80 43.78 27.23
N ALA A 25 25.69 42.87 27.64
CA ALA A 25 26.36 41.95 26.71
C ALA A 25 25.35 41.04 25.99
N ALA A 26 24.39 40.48 26.73
CA ALA A 26 23.33 39.67 26.14
C ALA A 26 22.41 40.45 25.18
N ALA A 27 22.04 41.70 25.55
CA ALA A 27 21.27 42.58 24.68
C ALA A 27 22.03 42.96 23.41
N MET A 28 23.33 43.25 23.53
CA MET A 28 24.21 43.52 22.38
C MET A 28 24.37 42.31 21.48
N ASP A 29 24.55 41.14 22.05
CA ASP A 29 24.60 39.87 21.31
C ASP A 29 23.30 39.59 20.54
N ALA A 30 22.14 39.79 21.17
CA ALA A 30 20.83 39.65 20.52
C ALA A 30 20.68 40.60 19.33
N TYR A 31 21.07 41.88 19.49
CA TYR A 31 20.99 42.87 18.43
C TYR A 31 21.92 42.55 17.24
N ARG A 32 23.18 42.19 17.50
CA ARG A 32 24.17 41.85 16.45
C ARG A 32 23.90 40.53 15.77
N SER A 33 23.12 39.66 16.39
CA SER A 33 22.79 38.34 15.89
C SER A 33 21.49 38.31 15.08
N GLN A 34 20.73 39.44 15.06
CA GLN A 34 19.53 39.56 14.21
C GLN A 34 19.92 39.34 12.73
N GLY A 35 19.10 38.52 12.03
CA GLY A 35 19.34 38.21 10.62
C GLY A 35 20.48 37.24 10.34
N ARG A 36 21.08 36.58 11.34
CA ARG A 36 22.19 35.64 11.14
C ARG A 36 21.81 34.43 10.27
N LEU A 37 20.53 34.01 10.29
CA LEU A 37 19.97 32.99 9.41
C LEU A 37 19.53 33.53 8.04
N ALA A 38 19.60 34.85 7.81
CA ALA A 38 19.32 35.44 6.52
C ALA A 38 20.38 34.97 5.49
N GLY A 39 19.93 34.49 4.34
CA GLY A 39 20.81 33.94 3.31
C GLY A 39 21.06 32.42 3.42
N ILE A 40 20.46 31.74 4.38
CA ILE A 40 20.41 30.27 4.40
C ILE A 40 19.12 29.84 3.72
N ARG A 41 19.26 29.04 2.66
CA ARG A 41 18.13 28.41 1.96
C ARG A 41 18.23 26.91 2.12
N VAL A 42 17.09 26.29 2.39
CA VAL A 42 16.96 24.83 2.46
C VAL A 42 16.06 24.37 1.34
N THR A 43 16.56 23.50 0.49
CA THR A 43 15.83 22.91 -0.62
C THR A 43 15.56 21.44 -0.31
N LEU A 44 14.28 21.08 -0.27
CA LEU A 44 13.80 19.72 -0.09
C LEU A 44 13.25 19.18 -1.42
N PRO A 45 13.30 17.87 -1.68
CA PRO A 45 12.64 17.29 -2.83
C PRO A 45 11.12 17.47 -2.74
N GLU A 46 10.48 17.74 -3.87
CA GLU A 46 9.01 17.92 -3.91
C GLU A 46 8.26 16.65 -3.49
N VAL A 47 8.74 15.47 -3.90
CA VAL A 47 8.08 14.18 -3.63
C VAL A 47 9.10 13.12 -3.25
N VAL A 48 8.94 12.56 -2.05
CA VAL A 48 9.69 11.40 -1.56
C VAL A 48 8.80 10.17 -1.54
N ARG A 49 9.29 9.05 -2.08
CA ARG A 49 8.56 7.80 -2.17
C ARG A 49 9.26 6.73 -1.35
N ILE A 50 8.59 6.25 -0.31
CA ILE A 50 9.10 5.20 0.57
C ILE A 50 8.11 4.04 0.68
N SER A 51 8.58 2.88 1.11
CA SER A 51 7.72 1.73 1.40
C SER A 51 7.47 1.60 2.91
N LYS A 52 6.26 1.20 3.31
CA LYS A 52 5.89 0.99 4.72
C LYS A 52 6.88 0.05 5.40
N GLY A 53 7.37 0.43 6.59
CA GLY A 53 8.26 -0.37 7.42
C GLY A 53 9.67 -0.55 6.86
N ARG A 54 10.07 0.24 5.85
CA ARG A 54 11.43 0.26 5.32
C ARG A 54 12.03 1.63 5.45
N GLU A 55 13.31 1.64 5.74
CA GLU A 55 14.10 2.86 5.73
C GLU A 55 14.21 3.39 4.30
N GLY A 56 14.01 4.66 4.15
CA GLY A 56 14.26 5.42 2.95
C GLY A 56 14.98 6.70 3.32
N ASP A 57 15.73 7.24 2.41
CA ASP A 57 16.47 8.48 2.58
C ASP A 57 16.02 9.51 1.55
N PHE A 58 16.17 10.76 1.91
CA PHE A 58 16.04 11.86 0.97
C PHE A 58 17.13 12.88 1.20
N ASN A 59 17.55 13.49 0.12
CA ASN A 59 18.63 14.47 0.11
C ASN A 59 18.08 15.86 0.41
N LEU A 60 18.65 16.52 1.41
CA LEU A 60 18.39 17.90 1.80
C LEU A 60 19.56 18.75 1.40
N GLN A 61 19.33 19.77 0.58
CA GLN A 61 20.35 20.70 0.15
C GLN A 61 20.25 22.01 0.92
N ILE A 62 21.38 22.50 1.42
CA ILE A 62 21.51 23.74 2.17
C ILE A 62 22.44 24.67 1.40
N GLU A 63 21.90 25.79 0.97
CA GLU A 63 22.70 26.89 0.42
C GLU A 63 23.02 27.87 1.55
N ASN A 64 24.28 28.04 1.86
CA ASN A 64 24.76 28.96 2.86
C ASN A 64 25.47 30.14 2.18
N GLN A 65 24.73 31.22 1.93
CA GLN A 65 25.31 32.47 1.42
C GLN A 65 25.96 33.29 2.53
N ASN A 66 25.66 32.95 3.78
CA ASN A 66 26.21 33.64 4.96
C ASN A 66 27.29 32.79 5.64
N LEU A 67 28.54 32.90 5.13
CA LEU A 67 29.72 32.17 5.61
C LEU A 67 30.02 32.33 7.11
N LYS A 68 29.28 33.20 7.83
CA LYS A 68 29.44 33.40 9.29
C LYS A 68 28.74 32.34 10.14
N VAL A 69 27.91 31.48 9.52
CA VAL A 69 27.23 30.39 10.22
C VAL A 69 27.99 29.10 9.97
N SER A 70 28.65 28.59 11.00
CA SER A 70 29.41 27.34 10.96
C SER A 70 28.61 26.14 11.51
N ARG A 71 27.63 26.37 12.37
CA ARG A 71 26.80 25.33 12.99
C ARG A 71 25.35 25.64 12.79
N LEU A 72 24.61 24.69 12.23
CA LEU A 72 23.18 24.78 11.98
C LEU A 72 22.49 23.57 12.56
N ARG A 73 21.38 23.79 13.24
CA ARG A 73 20.46 22.75 13.70
C ARG A 73 19.22 22.84 12.84
N ILE A 74 18.83 21.72 12.23
CA ILE A 74 17.67 21.61 11.34
C ILE A 74 16.69 20.63 11.96
N GLY A 75 15.42 21.03 12.05
CA GLY A 75 14.31 20.18 12.47
C GLY A 75 13.21 20.18 11.42
N LEU A 76 12.67 19.02 11.13
CA LEU A 76 11.51 18.86 10.27
C LEU A 76 10.31 18.38 11.09
N ALA A 77 9.15 18.99 10.89
CA ALA A 77 7.93 18.62 11.60
C ALA A 77 7.31 17.38 10.95
N PHE A 78 7.87 16.20 11.22
CA PHE A 78 7.30 14.95 10.74
C PHE A 78 5.99 14.61 11.46
N PRO A 79 4.98 14.09 10.76
CA PRO A 79 3.80 13.51 11.37
C PRO A 79 4.15 12.22 12.14
N GLU A 80 3.29 11.82 13.08
CA GLU A 80 3.50 10.64 13.93
C GLU A 80 3.67 9.33 13.15
N GLU A 81 3.12 9.26 11.94
CA GLU A 81 3.20 8.10 11.06
C GLU A 81 4.55 7.97 10.33
N ILE A 82 5.43 8.96 10.47
CA ILE A 82 6.79 8.94 9.90
C ILE A 82 7.78 8.93 11.04
N TYR A 83 8.45 7.82 11.20
CA TYR A 83 9.52 7.68 12.17
C TYR A 83 10.85 8.15 11.57
N THR A 84 11.62 8.88 12.36
CA THR A 84 13.01 9.23 12.06
C THR A 84 13.88 8.99 13.28
N PRO A 85 15.07 8.39 13.13
CA PRO A 85 16.01 8.20 14.24
C PRO A 85 16.54 9.52 14.78
N ALA A 86 16.56 10.57 13.96
CA ALA A 86 17.03 11.90 14.34
C ALA A 86 15.95 12.93 14.01
N VAL A 87 15.22 13.39 15.03
CA VAL A 87 14.19 14.46 14.89
C VAL A 87 14.85 15.78 14.48
N GLU A 88 16.13 15.96 14.84
CA GLU A 88 16.91 17.15 14.57
C GLU A 88 18.32 16.76 14.16
N LEU A 89 18.81 17.39 13.10
CA LEU A 89 20.18 17.24 12.64
C LEU A 89 21.02 18.44 13.03
N ARG A 90 22.15 18.19 13.67
CA ARG A 90 23.19 19.18 13.94
C ARG A 90 24.27 19.06 12.88
N ILE A 91 24.49 20.14 12.16
CA ILE A 91 25.32 20.15 10.97
C ILE A 91 26.41 21.18 11.14
N GLU A 92 27.64 20.83 10.80
CA GLU A 92 28.72 21.78 10.63
C GLU A 92 28.82 22.16 9.15
N LEU A 93 28.57 23.43 8.88
CA LEU A 93 28.63 23.95 7.51
C LEU A 93 30.08 24.31 7.17
N PRO A 94 30.65 23.75 6.08
CA PRO A 94 31.95 24.14 5.60
C PRO A 94 31.99 25.62 5.23
N GLN A 95 33.07 26.30 5.56
CA GLN A 95 33.23 27.73 5.20
C GLN A 95 33.60 27.92 3.73
N ASP A 96 34.13 26.89 3.07
CA ASP A 96 34.59 26.95 1.69
C ASP A 96 33.54 26.60 0.65
N ASN A 97 32.45 25.94 1.07
CA ASN A 97 31.38 25.49 0.18
C ASN A 97 30.07 26.19 0.50
N GLN A 98 29.47 26.79 -0.53
CA GLN A 98 28.14 27.43 -0.43
C GLN A 98 26.99 26.43 -0.38
N ILE A 99 27.18 25.20 -0.88
CA ILE A 99 26.15 24.16 -0.96
C ILE A 99 26.62 22.95 -0.16
N SER A 100 25.81 22.52 0.78
CA SER A 100 25.97 21.28 1.54
C SER A 100 24.78 20.38 1.29
N SER A 101 25.03 19.06 1.17
CA SER A 101 24.02 18.04 0.93
C SER A 101 24.04 17.02 2.05
N ILE A 102 22.86 16.64 2.55
CA ILE A 102 22.72 15.74 3.68
C ILE A 102 21.56 14.79 3.42
N ASP A 103 21.80 13.53 3.70
CA ASP A 103 20.78 12.51 3.61
C ASP A 103 20.06 12.37 4.95
N TRP A 104 18.71 12.44 4.88
CA TRP A 104 17.86 12.28 6.05
C TRP A 104 17.12 10.95 5.94
N VAL A 105 17.32 10.09 6.94
CA VAL A 105 16.67 8.76 7.00
C VAL A 105 15.30 8.88 7.65
N ILE A 106 14.30 8.28 6.99
CA ILE A 106 12.91 8.21 7.46
C ILE A 106 12.34 6.81 7.25
N THR A 107 11.39 6.43 8.09
CA THR A 107 10.64 5.17 7.96
C THR A 107 9.15 5.46 8.05
N GLY A 108 8.38 5.07 7.04
CA GLY A 108 6.92 5.21 7.05
C GLY A 108 6.27 4.08 7.85
N LEU A 109 5.55 4.41 8.93
CA LEU A 109 4.84 3.44 9.78
C LEU A 109 3.47 3.09 9.20
N LYS A 110 2.78 4.04 8.60
CA LYS A 110 1.46 3.87 8.00
C LYS A 110 1.48 4.32 6.54
N GLN A 111 0.81 3.58 5.66
CA GLN A 111 0.66 4.00 4.26
C GLN A 111 -0.20 5.26 4.16
N GLY A 112 0.11 6.12 3.21
CA GLY A 112 -0.63 7.36 3.00
C GLY A 112 0.20 8.46 2.35
N ARG A 113 -0.41 9.64 2.28
CA ARG A 113 0.19 10.87 1.79
C ARG A 113 0.38 11.82 2.95
N TYR A 114 1.60 12.27 3.15
CA TYR A 114 1.97 13.16 4.24
C TYR A 114 2.63 14.41 3.67
N HIS A 115 2.30 15.56 4.24
CA HIS A 115 2.86 16.85 3.83
C HIS A 115 3.78 17.39 4.91
N LEU A 116 4.92 17.86 4.50
CA LEU A 116 5.86 18.60 5.33
C LEU A 116 5.87 20.06 4.88
N ASP A 117 5.25 20.92 5.71
CA ASP A 117 5.06 22.33 5.35
C ASP A 117 6.05 23.25 6.03
N THR A 118 6.79 22.76 7.03
CA THR A 118 7.66 23.61 7.86
C THR A 118 9.01 22.93 8.14
N CYS A 119 10.07 23.67 7.88
CA CYS A 119 11.43 23.35 8.28
C CYS A 119 11.91 24.39 9.28
N TYR A 120 12.40 23.95 10.44
CA TYR A 120 12.93 24.80 11.49
C TYR A 120 14.44 24.83 11.42
N LEU A 121 15.00 26.05 11.43
CA LEU A 121 16.43 26.28 11.48
C LEU A 121 16.78 26.96 12.79
N GLU A 122 17.87 26.54 13.41
CA GLU A 122 18.39 27.11 14.63
C GLU A 122 19.91 27.24 14.54
N THR A 123 20.45 28.38 14.97
CA THR A 123 21.88 28.63 15.14
C THR A 123 22.14 29.40 16.44
N ALA A 124 23.32 29.23 17.01
CA ALA A 124 23.71 30.01 18.18
C ALA A 124 24.02 31.45 17.78
N SER A 125 23.81 32.41 18.71
CA SER A 125 24.24 33.79 18.58
C SER A 125 25.78 33.89 18.52
N LEU A 126 26.33 35.07 18.30
CA LEU A 126 27.79 35.31 18.20
C LEU A 126 28.54 34.91 19.45
N TRP A 127 28.00 35.24 20.62
CA TRP A 127 28.62 34.95 21.92
C TRP A 127 27.99 33.76 22.65
N GLY A 128 26.92 33.14 22.02
CA GLY A 128 26.28 31.96 22.56
C GLY A 128 25.24 32.18 23.64
N PHE A 129 24.85 33.43 23.92
CA PHE A 129 23.78 33.73 24.88
C PHE A 129 22.40 33.33 24.40
N TRP A 130 22.17 33.32 23.10
CA TRP A 130 20.86 33.09 22.47
C TRP A 130 20.92 32.03 21.38
N SER A 131 19.80 31.34 21.21
CA SER A 131 19.55 30.52 20.02
C SER A 131 18.58 31.28 19.10
N ILE A 132 19.00 31.49 17.86
CA ILE A 132 18.22 32.16 16.83
C ILE A 132 17.49 31.10 16.04
N ARG A 133 16.15 31.18 16.00
CA ARG A 133 15.30 30.26 15.29
C ARG A 133 14.54 30.95 14.16
N THR A 134 14.36 30.23 13.06
CA THR A 134 13.47 30.65 11.98
C THR A 134 12.72 29.44 11.43
N ALA A 135 11.51 29.68 10.95
CA ALA A 135 10.70 28.67 10.30
C ALA A 135 10.63 28.99 8.80
N LEU A 136 11.03 28.06 7.98
CA LEU A 136 10.93 28.14 6.52
C LEU A 136 9.73 27.34 6.06
N ARG A 137 8.91 27.92 5.18
CA ARG A 137 7.84 27.19 4.53
C ARG A 137 8.45 26.26 3.46
N THR A 138 8.09 25.00 3.53
CA THR A 138 8.50 23.95 2.62
C THR A 138 7.26 23.30 2.02
N HIS A 139 7.40 22.69 0.85
CA HIS A 139 6.34 21.91 0.22
C HIS A 139 6.92 20.56 -0.19
N MET A 140 7.02 19.66 0.77
CA MET A 140 7.49 18.31 0.51
C MET A 140 6.36 17.31 0.76
N GLU A 141 6.12 16.44 -0.21
CA GLU A 141 5.14 15.36 -0.12
C GLU A 141 5.85 14.03 0.10
N ILE A 142 5.53 13.34 1.20
CA ILE A 142 6.01 11.98 1.48
C ILE A 142 4.90 11.01 1.14
N ARG A 143 5.16 10.10 0.20
CA ARG A 143 4.25 9.03 -0.20
C ARG A 143 4.74 7.71 0.34
N VAL A 144 3.99 7.15 1.29
CA VAL A 144 4.27 5.84 1.87
C VAL A 144 3.44 4.78 1.17
N TYR A 145 4.09 3.93 0.40
CA TYR A 145 3.47 2.83 -0.34
C TYR A 145 3.44 1.53 0.49
N PRO A 146 2.51 0.61 0.20
CA PRO A 146 2.53 -0.74 0.77
C PRO A 146 3.87 -1.45 0.52
N ASN A 147 4.35 -2.20 1.51
CA ASN A 147 5.54 -3.01 1.35
C ASN A 147 5.19 -4.30 0.59
N LEU A 148 5.73 -4.44 -0.61
CA LEU A 148 5.51 -5.61 -1.46
C LEU A 148 6.72 -6.54 -1.51
N PHE A 149 7.78 -6.28 -0.76
CA PHE A 149 9.06 -6.96 -0.93
C PHE A 149 8.97 -8.46 -0.63
N ASP A 150 8.45 -8.81 0.54
CA ASP A 150 8.34 -10.19 0.98
C ASP A 150 7.35 -10.97 0.11
N GLU A 151 6.24 -10.36 -0.23
CA GLU A 151 5.25 -10.96 -1.11
C GLU A 151 5.76 -11.15 -2.55
N ARG A 152 6.60 -10.24 -3.05
CA ARG A 152 7.28 -10.41 -4.35
C ARG A 152 8.27 -11.58 -4.34
N LYS A 153 8.96 -11.80 -3.23
CA LYS A 153 9.87 -12.95 -3.06
C LYS A 153 9.07 -14.26 -3.09
N ASN A 154 7.96 -14.33 -2.35
CA ASN A 154 7.06 -15.46 -2.34
C ASN A 154 6.45 -15.73 -3.73
N LEU A 155 6.02 -14.65 -4.42
CA LEU A 155 5.51 -14.73 -5.79
C LEU A 155 6.57 -15.29 -6.75
N SER A 156 7.82 -14.86 -6.64
CA SER A 156 8.92 -15.36 -7.47
C SER A 156 9.13 -16.87 -7.26
N GLY A 157 9.05 -17.33 -6.01
CA GLY A 157 9.10 -18.77 -5.68
C GLY A 157 7.96 -19.56 -6.32
N LEU A 158 6.75 -19.02 -6.38
CA LEU A 158 5.61 -19.67 -7.05
C LEU A 158 5.86 -19.88 -8.55
N PHE A 159 6.42 -18.87 -9.23
CA PHE A 159 6.71 -18.97 -10.66
C PHE A 159 7.85 -19.94 -10.95
N LEU A 160 8.86 -20.02 -10.07
CA LEU A 160 9.98 -20.94 -10.22
C LEU A 160 9.59 -22.38 -9.92
N ASN A 161 8.93 -22.63 -8.77
CA ASN A 161 8.63 -23.99 -8.31
C ASN A 161 7.55 -24.70 -9.14
N LYS A 162 6.66 -23.96 -9.81
CA LYS A 162 5.57 -24.54 -10.60
C LYS A 162 5.86 -24.62 -12.10
N GLY A 163 7.10 -24.39 -12.52
CA GLY A 163 7.46 -24.38 -13.96
C GLY A 163 6.65 -23.32 -14.75
N LEU A 164 6.17 -22.30 -14.06
CA LEU A 164 5.37 -21.21 -14.62
C LEU A 164 6.26 -20.16 -15.29
N GLY A 165 7.36 -20.60 -15.90
CA GLY A 165 8.00 -19.81 -16.92
C GLY A 165 6.97 -19.48 -18.01
N ILE A 166 7.22 -18.44 -18.79
CA ILE A 166 6.42 -18.00 -19.94
C ILE A 166 6.29 -19.17 -20.95
N HIS A 167 5.60 -20.22 -20.54
CA HIS A 167 5.07 -21.18 -21.46
C HIS A 167 3.69 -20.65 -21.84
N ALA A 168 3.68 -19.71 -22.80
CA ALA A 168 2.55 -19.64 -23.69
C ALA A 168 2.31 -21.09 -24.15
N GLN A 169 1.30 -21.76 -23.58
CA GLN A 169 0.87 -23.02 -24.16
C GLN A 169 0.45 -22.66 -25.57
N ARG A 170 1.31 -23.04 -26.52
CA ARG A 170 1.08 -22.87 -27.94
C ARG A 170 -0.21 -23.63 -28.28
N GLN A 171 -1.32 -22.90 -28.27
CA GLN A 171 -2.55 -23.41 -28.81
C GLN A 171 -2.70 -22.87 -30.22
N VAL A 172 -2.64 -23.78 -31.17
CA VAL A 172 -2.99 -23.56 -32.56
C VAL A 172 -4.48 -23.34 -32.63
N GLY A 173 -4.93 -22.16 -33.08
CA GLY A 173 -6.34 -21.83 -33.23
C GLY A 173 -6.55 -20.56 -34.05
N LYS A 174 -7.81 -20.15 -34.27
CA LYS A 174 -8.17 -18.95 -35.03
C LYS A 174 -7.84 -17.66 -34.25
N GLY A 175 -6.53 -17.36 -34.09
CA GLY A 175 -6.05 -16.09 -33.55
C GLY A 175 -5.77 -15.06 -34.65
N ARG A 176 -5.43 -13.79 -34.24
CA ARG A 176 -5.05 -12.72 -35.17
C ARG A 176 -3.55 -12.64 -35.45
N ASP A 177 -2.73 -13.16 -34.55
CA ASP A 177 -1.28 -13.07 -34.68
C ASP A 177 -0.71 -14.28 -35.40
N PHE A 178 -0.04 -14.03 -36.51
CA PHE A 178 0.66 -15.02 -37.31
C PHE A 178 1.84 -15.61 -36.51
N GLU A 179 1.89 -16.94 -36.32
CA GLU A 179 2.97 -17.60 -35.62
C GLU A 179 3.97 -18.23 -36.61
N GLN A 180 3.47 -19.15 -37.45
CA GLN A 180 4.33 -19.86 -38.37
C GLN A 180 3.57 -20.41 -39.60
N LEU A 181 4.33 -20.84 -40.61
CA LEU A 181 3.79 -21.61 -41.72
C LEU A 181 4.13 -23.09 -41.50
N ARG A 182 3.11 -23.94 -41.60
CA ARG A 182 3.32 -25.39 -41.61
C ARG A 182 2.65 -26.03 -42.83
N GLU A 183 3.00 -27.27 -43.14
CA GLU A 183 2.28 -28.01 -44.15
C GLU A 183 0.82 -28.22 -43.76
N TYR A 184 -0.05 -28.18 -44.76
CA TYR A 184 -1.49 -28.41 -44.60
C TYR A 184 -1.74 -29.82 -44.06
N LEU A 185 -2.56 -29.94 -43.04
CA LEU A 185 -3.06 -31.20 -42.51
C LEU A 185 -4.56 -31.33 -42.80
N PRO A 186 -5.06 -32.55 -43.11
CA PRO A 186 -6.48 -32.78 -43.25
C PRO A 186 -7.25 -32.31 -42.01
N GLY A 187 -8.16 -31.37 -42.20
CA GLY A 187 -8.91 -30.71 -41.12
C GLY A 187 -8.55 -29.22 -40.90
N ASP A 188 -7.50 -28.72 -41.53
CA ASP A 188 -7.21 -27.27 -41.53
C ASP A 188 -8.21 -26.52 -42.41
N SER A 189 -8.50 -25.29 -42.05
CA SER A 189 -9.38 -24.41 -42.85
C SER A 189 -8.72 -23.99 -44.14
N PHE A 190 -9.43 -24.09 -45.27
CA PHE A 190 -8.94 -23.62 -46.57
C PHE A 190 -8.68 -22.09 -46.59
N GLU A 191 -9.33 -21.31 -45.75
CA GLU A 191 -9.13 -19.88 -45.63
C GLU A 191 -7.72 -19.50 -45.09
N ASP A 192 -7.13 -20.41 -44.32
CA ASP A 192 -5.82 -20.22 -43.69
C ASP A 192 -4.65 -20.64 -44.60
N ILE A 193 -4.90 -21.12 -45.82
CA ILE A 193 -3.85 -21.51 -46.78
C ILE A 193 -3.08 -20.26 -47.23
N HIS A 194 -1.77 -20.32 -47.13
CA HIS A 194 -0.87 -19.28 -47.61
C HIS A 194 -0.48 -19.49 -49.05
N TRP A 195 -1.33 -19.10 -50.00
CA TRP A 195 -1.19 -19.39 -51.43
C TRP A 195 0.17 -19.01 -52.01
N LYS A 196 0.77 -17.89 -51.56
CA LYS A 196 2.08 -17.44 -52.04
C LYS A 196 3.19 -18.44 -51.69
N THR A 197 3.19 -19.04 -50.52
CA THR A 197 4.19 -20.05 -50.10
C THR A 197 3.87 -21.41 -50.72
N THR A 198 2.61 -21.74 -50.81
CA THR A 198 2.12 -22.96 -51.50
C THR A 198 2.62 -22.99 -52.95
N ALA A 199 2.44 -21.90 -53.71
CA ALA A 199 2.94 -21.79 -55.08
C ALA A 199 4.47 -21.93 -55.19
N LYS A 200 5.22 -21.45 -54.19
CA LYS A 200 6.69 -21.54 -54.17
C LYS A 200 7.19 -22.93 -53.77
N ARG A 201 6.48 -23.65 -52.91
CA ARG A 201 6.93 -24.96 -52.37
C ARG A 201 6.29 -26.16 -53.10
N GLY A 202 5.25 -25.96 -53.89
CA GLY A 202 4.52 -27.00 -54.55
C GLY A 202 3.65 -27.89 -53.66
N VAL A 203 3.61 -27.62 -52.37
CA VAL A 203 2.77 -28.31 -51.37
C VAL A 203 1.90 -27.29 -50.60
N PRO A 204 0.68 -27.63 -50.25
CA PRO A 204 -0.19 -26.72 -49.50
C PRO A 204 0.43 -26.36 -48.16
N VAL A 205 0.48 -25.07 -47.86
CA VAL A 205 1.03 -24.53 -46.60
C VAL A 205 -0.05 -23.70 -45.91
N THR A 206 -0.30 -23.98 -44.63
CA THR A 206 -1.29 -23.29 -43.80
C THR A 206 -0.61 -22.28 -42.87
N LYS A 207 -1.25 -21.14 -42.69
CA LYS A 207 -0.90 -20.17 -41.64
C LYS A 207 -1.38 -20.70 -40.31
N VAL A 208 -0.48 -20.81 -39.36
CA VAL A 208 -0.79 -21.10 -37.98
C VAL A 208 -0.85 -19.78 -37.21
N PHE A 209 -1.98 -19.52 -36.59
CA PHE A 209 -2.18 -18.34 -35.77
C PHE A 209 -2.11 -18.68 -34.29
N GLN A 210 -1.43 -17.86 -33.54
CA GLN A 210 -1.40 -17.97 -32.09
C GLN A 210 -2.62 -17.29 -31.50
N ILE A 211 -3.36 -17.99 -30.66
CA ILE A 211 -4.43 -17.37 -29.88
C ILE A 211 -3.78 -16.65 -28.69
N GLU A 212 -3.48 -15.38 -28.86
CA GLU A 212 -3.15 -14.53 -27.72
C GLU A 212 -4.45 -14.25 -26.93
N ARG A 213 -4.79 -15.12 -26.00
CA ARG A 213 -5.92 -14.88 -25.07
C ARG A 213 -5.45 -13.96 -23.94
N THR A 214 -5.34 -12.69 -24.24
CA THR A 214 -5.22 -11.68 -23.19
C THR A 214 -6.53 -11.63 -22.40
N GLN A 215 -6.45 -11.96 -21.14
CA GLN A 215 -7.58 -11.98 -20.24
C GLN A 215 -7.71 -10.62 -19.52
N GLN A 216 -8.95 -10.23 -19.21
CA GLN A 216 -9.22 -9.09 -18.37
C GLN A 216 -9.45 -9.57 -16.94
N ILE A 217 -8.72 -8.99 -16.00
CA ILE A 217 -8.80 -9.28 -14.57
C ILE A 217 -9.17 -7.98 -13.87
N TYR A 218 -10.25 -8.00 -13.12
CA TYR A 218 -10.63 -6.89 -12.26
C TYR A 218 -10.54 -7.32 -10.81
N VAL A 219 -9.77 -6.59 -10.00
CA VAL A 219 -9.78 -6.74 -8.55
C VAL A 219 -10.68 -5.68 -7.97
N ILE A 220 -11.66 -6.13 -7.18
CA ILE A 220 -12.69 -5.31 -6.54
C ILE A 220 -12.42 -5.30 -5.03
N ILE A 221 -12.06 -4.13 -4.49
CA ILE A 221 -11.67 -3.96 -3.09
C ILE A 221 -12.78 -3.28 -2.32
N ASP A 222 -13.22 -3.93 -1.26
CA ASP A 222 -14.12 -3.38 -0.26
C ASP A 222 -13.37 -2.44 0.69
N ALA A 223 -13.72 -1.15 0.67
CA ALA A 223 -13.18 -0.11 1.55
C ALA A 223 -14.21 0.34 2.61
N SER A 224 -15.22 -0.47 2.89
CA SER A 224 -16.22 -0.23 3.92
C SER A 224 -15.67 -0.42 5.34
N ARG A 225 -16.52 -0.21 6.34
CA ARG A 225 -16.21 -0.42 7.77
C ARG A 225 -15.67 -1.82 8.09
N LEU A 226 -16.00 -2.83 7.29
CA LEU A 226 -15.54 -4.20 7.51
C LEU A 226 -14.04 -4.33 7.32
N SER A 227 -13.47 -3.56 6.40
CA SER A 227 -12.05 -3.60 6.07
C SER A 227 -11.15 -2.80 7.02
N SER A 228 -11.75 -2.04 7.98
CA SER A 228 -10.98 -1.33 9.03
C SER A 228 -10.47 -2.27 10.13
N ARG A 229 -11.05 -3.47 10.27
CA ARG A 229 -10.70 -4.43 11.30
C ARG A 229 -9.27 -4.95 11.14
N SER A 230 -8.64 -5.33 12.26
CA SER A 230 -7.37 -6.06 12.24
C SER A 230 -7.59 -7.52 11.83
N PRO A 231 -6.73 -8.12 10.99
CA PRO A 231 -6.79 -9.54 10.66
C PRO A 231 -6.68 -10.48 11.87
N HIS A 232 -6.08 -10.00 12.95
CA HIS A 232 -5.90 -10.77 14.20
C HIS A 232 -6.97 -10.51 15.25
N ALA A 233 -7.88 -9.54 15.04
CA ALA A 233 -8.98 -9.30 15.97
C ALA A 233 -9.98 -10.45 15.90
N SER A 234 -10.18 -11.16 17.03
CA SER A 234 -11.27 -12.10 17.15
C SER A 234 -12.58 -11.32 17.11
N SER A 235 -13.50 -11.71 16.23
CA SER A 235 -14.83 -11.11 16.08
C SER A 235 -15.71 -11.23 17.34
N LEU A 236 -15.23 -11.88 18.39
CA LEU A 236 -15.91 -12.10 19.67
C LEU A 236 -15.54 -11.09 20.76
N SER A 237 -14.56 -10.22 20.57
CA SER A 237 -14.26 -9.13 21.52
C SER A 237 -15.22 -7.96 21.29
N ILE A 238 -16.41 -8.05 21.91
CA ILE A 238 -17.48 -7.01 21.86
C ILE A 238 -17.21 -5.89 22.87
N GLN A 239 -16.07 -5.75 23.48
CA GLN A 239 -15.86 -4.66 24.44
C GLN A 239 -14.44 -4.10 24.42
N GLY A 240 -14.31 -2.84 23.96
CA GLY A 240 -13.78 -1.81 24.83
C GLY A 240 -12.29 -1.61 24.93
N ASP A 241 -11.46 -1.88 23.89
CA ASP A 241 -10.11 -1.33 23.90
C ASP A 241 -9.74 -0.73 22.51
N ALA A 242 -10.49 0.30 22.16
CA ALA A 242 -10.19 1.12 20.97
C ALA A 242 -9.06 2.14 21.20
N GLN A 243 -8.31 2.03 22.30
CA GLN A 243 -7.36 3.09 22.71
C GLN A 243 -5.87 2.72 22.69
N THR A 244 -5.53 1.50 22.28
CA THR A 244 -4.14 1.19 21.92
C THR A 244 -4.07 0.76 20.46
N ALA A 245 -4.35 1.71 19.56
CA ALA A 245 -4.02 1.54 18.15
C ALA A 245 -2.49 1.64 18.03
N ASP A 246 -1.81 0.53 18.27
CA ASP A 246 -0.42 0.39 17.86
C ASP A 246 -0.36 0.75 16.37
N ALA A 247 0.40 1.79 16.03
CA ALA A 247 0.56 2.30 14.66
C ALA A 247 1.06 1.23 13.67
N ASN A 248 1.41 0.06 14.18
CA ASN A 248 1.92 -1.10 13.44
C ASN A 248 0.86 -2.15 13.08
N VAL A 249 -0.39 -2.02 13.54
CA VAL A 249 -1.42 -3.02 13.26
C VAL A 249 -1.86 -2.92 11.79
N THR A 250 -1.59 -3.95 11.04
CA THR A 250 -2.03 -4.07 9.63
C THR A 250 -3.55 -4.26 9.61
N THR A 251 -4.28 -3.38 8.91
CA THR A 251 -5.73 -3.54 8.70
C THR A 251 -6.03 -4.55 7.58
N MET A 252 -7.27 -5.08 7.55
CA MET A 252 -7.72 -5.95 6.46
C MET A 252 -7.65 -5.23 5.11
N LEU A 253 -7.99 -3.94 5.07
CA LEU A 253 -7.86 -3.14 3.85
C LEU A 253 -6.41 -3.09 3.34
N GLN A 254 -5.43 -2.88 4.23
CA GLN A 254 -4.03 -2.88 3.84
C GLN A 254 -3.61 -4.23 3.25
N ARG A 255 -4.14 -5.34 3.78
CA ARG A 255 -3.91 -6.67 3.24
C ARG A 255 -4.53 -6.84 1.85
N PHE A 256 -5.75 -6.35 1.65
CA PHE A 256 -6.42 -6.35 0.34
C PHE A 256 -5.68 -5.50 -0.69
N ILE A 257 -5.18 -4.32 -0.30
CA ILE A 257 -4.36 -3.47 -1.16
C ILE A 257 -3.09 -4.19 -1.60
N THR A 258 -2.39 -4.82 -0.65
CA THR A 258 -1.18 -5.60 -0.94
C THR A 258 -1.48 -6.74 -1.92
N ALA A 259 -2.56 -7.49 -1.67
CA ALA A 259 -2.98 -8.60 -2.53
C ALA A 259 -3.37 -8.14 -3.94
N ALA A 260 -4.07 -7.01 -4.06
CA ALA A 260 -4.42 -6.42 -5.35
C ALA A 260 -3.17 -6.02 -6.16
N LEU A 261 -2.18 -5.41 -5.52
CA LEU A 261 -0.93 -5.03 -6.17
C LEU A 261 -0.08 -6.25 -6.57
N ILE A 262 -0.07 -7.31 -5.75
CA ILE A 262 0.59 -8.57 -6.08
C ILE A 262 -0.12 -9.27 -7.24
N MET A 263 -1.46 -9.25 -7.28
CA MET A 263 -2.24 -9.76 -8.40
C MET A 263 -1.96 -8.96 -9.69
N ALA A 264 -1.84 -7.63 -9.59
CA ALA A 264 -1.47 -6.78 -10.74
C ALA A 264 -0.09 -7.16 -11.32
N LEU A 265 0.89 -7.43 -10.44
CA LEU A 265 2.22 -7.90 -10.85
C LEU A 265 2.16 -9.29 -11.49
N ALA A 266 1.32 -10.18 -10.96
CA ALA A 266 1.13 -11.51 -11.52
C ALA A 266 0.47 -11.43 -12.91
N ALA A 267 -0.55 -10.59 -13.09
CA ALA A 267 -1.21 -10.34 -14.35
C ALA A 267 -0.25 -9.74 -15.39
N GLU A 268 0.57 -8.77 -14.99
CA GLU A 268 1.60 -8.17 -15.86
C GLU A 268 2.58 -9.22 -16.37
N ARG A 269 3.10 -10.07 -15.48
CA ARG A 269 4.01 -11.16 -15.85
C ARG A 269 3.38 -12.18 -16.80
N GLN A 270 2.07 -12.37 -16.71
CA GLN A 270 1.31 -13.27 -17.56
C GLN A 270 0.81 -12.64 -18.87
N GLY A 271 1.08 -11.35 -19.09
CA GLY A 271 0.61 -10.59 -20.26
C GLY A 271 -0.88 -10.27 -20.25
N ASP A 272 -1.57 -10.42 -19.11
CA ASP A 272 -3.00 -10.14 -18.98
C ASP A 272 -3.26 -8.65 -18.68
N MET A 273 -4.50 -8.22 -18.93
CA MET A 273 -4.95 -6.87 -18.61
C MET A 273 -5.48 -6.83 -17.18
N PHE A 274 -4.99 -5.89 -16.39
CA PHE A 274 -5.41 -5.68 -15.01
C PHE A 274 -6.25 -4.42 -14.88
N GLY A 275 -7.38 -4.51 -14.20
CA GLY A 275 -8.24 -3.41 -13.81
C GLY A 275 -8.49 -3.41 -12.31
N LEU A 276 -8.89 -2.26 -11.78
CA LEU A 276 -9.12 -2.05 -10.36
C LEU A 276 -10.46 -1.36 -10.14
N LEU A 277 -11.18 -1.80 -9.11
CA LEU A 277 -12.38 -1.15 -8.63
C LEU A 277 -12.34 -1.10 -7.11
N THR A 278 -12.61 0.07 -6.52
CA THR A 278 -12.77 0.23 -5.08
C THR A 278 -14.17 0.71 -4.77
N PHE A 279 -14.78 0.17 -3.74
CA PHE A 279 -16.16 0.50 -3.35
C PHE A 279 -16.33 0.51 -1.83
N ASP A 280 -17.36 1.19 -1.39
CA ASP A 280 -17.92 1.17 -0.04
C ASP A 280 -19.45 1.18 -0.13
N ASP A 281 -20.13 2.26 0.24
CA ASP A 281 -21.55 2.50 -0.06
C ASP A 281 -21.82 2.80 -1.54
N LYS A 282 -20.76 3.10 -2.31
CA LYS A 282 -20.77 3.36 -3.75
C LYS A 282 -19.42 3.07 -4.37
N VAL A 283 -19.35 3.04 -5.69
CA VAL A 283 -18.08 2.89 -6.40
C VAL A 283 -17.27 4.18 -6.27
N ARG A 284 -16.04 4.06 -5.69
CA ARG A 284 -15.13 5.19 -5.45
C ARG A 284 -14.14 5.39 -6.57
N SER A 285 -13.56 4.31 -7.05
CA SER A 285 -12.56 4.35 -8.11
C SER A 285 -12.77 3.19 -9.06
N PHE A 286 -12.64 3.48 -10.34
CA PHE A 286 -12.71 2.48 -11.39
C PHE A 286 -11.60 2.73 -12.41
N LEU A 287 -10.66 1.80 -12.49
CA LEU A 287 -9.59 1.78 -13.48
C LEU A 287 -9.82 0.63 -14.45
N THR A 288 -10.05 0.96 -15.72
CA THR A 288 -10.26 -0.02 -16.78
C THR A 288 -9.02 -0.90 -16.96
N ALA A 289 -9.25 -2.17 -17.29
CA ALA A 289 -8.18 -3.14 -17.47
C ALA A 289 -7.26 -2.76 -18.63
N LYS A 290 -5.96 -2.59 -18.33
CA LYS A 290 -4.88 -2.28 -19.28
C LYS A 290 -3.62 -3.06 -18.93
N LYS A 291 -2.66 -3.10 -19.86
CA LYS A 291 -1.36 -3.74 -19.68
C LYS A 291 -0.26 -2.73 -19.34
N GLY A 292 0.81 -3.21 -18.75
CA GLY A 292 2.11 -2.51 -18.68
C GLY A 292 2.39 -1.81 -17.36
N LYS A 293 3.68 -1.51 -17.13
CA LYS A 293 4.20 -0.91 -15.89
C LYS A 293 3.61 0.46 -15.56
N ALA A 294 3.30 1.27 -16.58
CA ALA A 294 2.67 2.57 -16.38
C ALA A 294 1.28 2.41 -15.74
N HIS A 295 0.50 1.44 -16.20
CA HIS A 295 -0.81 1.16 -15.63
C HIS A 295 -0.71 0.59 -14.21
N PHE A 296 0.27 -0.28 -13.92
CA PHE A 296 0.56 -0.72 -12.56
C PHE A 296 0.81 0.45 -11.61
N ASN A 297 1.61 1.44 -12.03
CA ASN A 297 1.88 2.63 -11.22
C ASN A 297 0.60 3.43 -10.95
N ILE A 298 -0.29 3.58 -11.95
CA ILE A 298 -1.59 4.25 -11.77
C ILE A 298 -2.44 3.49 -10.74
N CYS A 299 -2.50 2.17 -10.82
CA CYS A 299 -3.23 1.34 -9.84
C CYS A 299 -2.63 1.47 -8.44
N ARG A 300 -1.31 1.45 -8.32
CA ARG A 300 -0.62 1.65 -7.04
C ARG A 300 -0.92 3.03 -6.45
N ASP A 301 -0.88 4.07 -7.29
CA ASP A 301 -1.13 5.45 -6.88
C ASP A 301 -2.62 5.71 -6.56
N ALA A 302 -3.54 4.88 -7.04
CA ALA A 302 -4.95 4.91 -6.63
C ALA A 302 -5.19 4.21 -5.28
N LEU A 303 -4.33 3.27 -4.89
CA LEU A 303 -4.53 2.43 -3.70
C LEU A 303 -3.80 2.92 -2.45
N TYR A 304 -2.67 3.64 -2.57
CA TYR A 304 -1.88 4.00 -1.39
C TYR A 304 -2.57 5.02 -0.48
N THR A 305 -3.53 5.79 -0.99
CA THR A 305 -4.35 6.74 -0.22
C THR A 305 -5.70 6.18 0.18
N LEU A 306 -6.00 4.91 -0.16
CA LEU A 306 -7.28 4.31 0.16
C LEU A 306 -7.37 4.01 1.65
N GLU A 307 -8.37 4.61 2.31
CA GLU A 307 -8.68 4.40 3.71
C GLU A 307 -10.09 3.79 3.87
N PRO A 308 -10.30 2.96 4.91
CA PRO A 308 -11.61 2.38 5.16
C PRO A 308 -12.58 3.46 5.66
N ARG A 309 -13.83 3.39 5.21
CA ARG A 309 -14.89 4.32 5.65
C ARG A 309 -15.88 3.62 6.56
N SER A 310 -16.42 4.36 7.52
CA SER A 310 -17.41 3.84 8.48
C SER A 310 -18.81 3.70 7.88
N VAL A 311 -18.91 3.12 6.67
CA VAL A 311 -20.17 2.85 5.97
C VAL A 311 -20.29 1.36 5.67
N SER A 312 -21.52 0.86 5.48
CA SER A 312 -21.76 -0.53 5.05
C SER A 312 -21.62 -0.64 3.53
N PRO A 313 -21.11 -1.77 3.02
CA PRO A 313 -20.98 -1.97 1.57
C PRO A 313 -22.36 -2.10 0.92
N ASP A 314 -22.55 -1.46 -0.25
CA ASP A 314 -23.73 -1.62 -1.10
C ASP A 314 -23.39 -2.50 -2.31
N PHE A 315 -23.77 -3.77 -2.23
CA PHE A 315 -23.55 -4.72 -3.31
C PHE A 315 -24.51 -4.53 -4.49
N ALA A 316 -25.68 -3.94 -4.29
CA ALA A 316 -26.63 -3.67 -5.36
C ALA A 316 -26.08 -2.63 -6.33
N GLU A 317 -25.58 -1.50 -5.80
CA GLU A 317 -24.95 -0.47 -6.62
C GLU A 317 -23.70 -1.00 -7.32
N LEU A 318 -22.82 -1.69 -6.58
CA LEU A 318 -21.60 -2.27 -7.11
C LEU A 318 -21.87 -3.18 -8.32
N ILE A 319 -22.77 -4.14 -8.16
CA ILE A 319 -23.07 -5.12 -9.22
C ILE A 319 -23.74 -4.46 -10.43
N THR A 320 -24.62 -3.49 -10.21
CA THR A 320 -25.22 -2.68 -11.28
C THR A 320 -24.16 -1.90 -12.04
N PHE A 321 -23.22 -1.29 -11.34
CA PHE A 321 -22.10 -0.59 -11.97
C PHE A 321 -21.25 -1.54 -12.82
N ILE A 322 -20.88 -2.71 -12.29
CA ILE A 322 -20.10 -3.71 -13.01
C ILE A 322 -20.82 -4.14 -14.29
N GLY A 323 -22.11 -4.48 -14.21
CA GLY A 323 -22.92 -4.90 -15.34
C GLY A 323 -23.03 -3.86 -16.45
N THR A 324 -23.01 -2.56 -16.10
CA THR A 324 -23.08 -1.46 -17.07
C THR A 324 -21.73 -1.12 -17.70
N LYS A 325 -20.65 -1.16 -16.93
CA LYS A 325 -19.32 -0.70 -17.34
C LYS A 325 -18.43 -1.80 -17.94
N ILE A 326 -18.55 -3.03 -17.48
CA ILE A 326 -17.68 -4.14 -17.90
C ILE A 326 -18.46 -5.09 -18.80
N ARG A 327 -18.42 -4.84 -20.10
CA ARG A 327 -19.18 -5.61 -21.08
C ARG A 327 -18.50 -6.88 -21.58
N ARG A 328 -17.16 -6.95 -21.48
CA ARG A 328 -16.40 -8.13 -21.90
C ARG A 328 -16.29 -9.11 -20.76
N ARG A 329 -16.34 -10.42 -21.08
CA ARG A 329 -16.08 -11.46 -20.09
C ARG A 329 -14.73 -11.24 -19.42
N ALA A 330 -14.70 -11.28 -18.09
CA ALA A 330 -13.52 -11.01 -17.29
C ALA A 330 -13.50 -11.89 -16.04
N LEU A 331 -12.33 -12.02 -15.43
CA LEU A 331 -12.18 -12.54 -14.09
C LEU A 331 -12.42 -11.40 -13.09
N MET A 332 -13.42 -11.58 -12.25
CA MET A 332 -13.75 -10.66 -11.16
C MET A 332 -13.26 -11.24 -9.83
N VAL A 333 -12.32 -10.58 -9.21
CA VAL A 333 -11.76 -10.99 -7.91
C VAL A 333 -12.24 -10.02 -6.85
N PHE A 334 -13.21 -10.45 -6.05
CA PHE A 334 -13.73 -9.65 -4.93
C PHE A 334 -12.89 -9.90 -3.69
N LEU A 335 -12.40 -8.82 -3.08
CA LEU A 335 -11.72 -8.81 -1.79
C LEU A 335 -12.65 -8.10 -0.80
N THR A 336 -13.45 -8.88 -0.08
CA THR A 336 -14.48 -8.39 0.84
C THR A 336 -14.70 -9.37 1.99
N HIS A 337 -15.51 -9.01 2.96
CA HIS A 337 -15.90 -9.86 4.08
C HIS A 337 -17.38 -10.21 4.00
N LEU A 338 -17.69 -11.51 4.14
CA LEU A 338 -19.03 -12.06 4.14
C LEU A 338 -19.32 -12.83 5.45
N ASP A 339 -18.76 -12.36 6.57
CA ASP A 339 -18.97 -12.89 7.90
C ASP A 339 -20.31 -12.44 8.51
N ASP A 340 -20.86 -11.31 8.07
CA ASP A 340 -22.19 -10.82 8.41
C ASP A 340 -23.24 -11.54 7.52
N PRO A 341 -24.22 -12.25 8.11
CA PRO A 341 -25.23 -12.99 7.34
C PRO A 341 -26.05 -12.11 6.41
N VAL A 342 -26.43 -10.91 6.86
CA VAL A 342 -27.26 -9.98 6.07
C VAL A 342 -26.51 -9.51 4.83
N LEU A 343 -25.23 -9.20 5.00
CA LEU A 343 -24.37 -8.79 3.88
C LEU A 343 -24.08 -9.96 2.93
N ALA A 344 -23.88 -11.16 3.48
CA ALA A 344 -23.67 -12.37 2.68
C ALA A 344 -24.90 -12.73 1.83
N ASP A 345 -26.11 -12.61 2.39
CA ASP A 345 -27.36 -12.85 1.67
C ASP A 345 -27.59 -11.79 0.60
N SER A 346 -27.36 -10.51 0.92
CA SER A 346 -27.42 -9.41 -0.05
C SER A 346 -26.43 -9.64 -1.19
N PHE A 347 -25.17 -9.94 -0.91
CA PHE A 347 -24.18 -10.26 -1.94
C PHE A 347 -24.64 -11.45 -2.80
N ALA A 348 -25.08 -12.52 -2.18
CA ALA A 348 -25.57 -13.71 -2.88
C ALA A 348 -26.75 -13.43 -3.79
N GLN A 349 -27.64 -12.53 -3.41
CA GLN A 349 -28.80 -12.15 -4.22
C GLN A 349 -28.40 -11.42 -5.51
N TYR A 350 -27.49 -10.45 -5.41
CA TYR A 350 -27.13 -9.61 -6.56
C TYR A 350 -26.07 -10.25 -7.46
N ILE A 351 -25.19 -11.11 -6.94
CA ILE A 351 -24.09 -11.69 -7.72
C ILE A 351 -24.54 -12.51 -8.92
N ASP A 352 -25.76 -13.04 -8.89
CA ASP A 352 -26.35 -13.80 -10.00
C ASP A 352 -26.46 -12.99 -11.31
N LEU A 353 -26.58 -11.67 -11.20
CA LEU A 353 -26.70 -10.78 -12.37
C LEU A 353 -25.43 -10.80 -13.23
N ILE A 354 -24.26 -11.01 -12.61
CA ILE A 354 -22.98 -10.96 -13.33
C ILE A 354 -22.28 -12.33 -13.41
N SER A 355 -22.67 -13.31 -12.59
CA SER A 355 -22.01 -14.62 -12.55
C SER A 355 -22.17 -15.43 -13.85
N ARG A 356 -23.23 -15.18 -14.62
CA ARG A 356 -23.44 -15.82 -15.92
C ARG A 356 -22.51 -15.27 -17.01
N HIS A 357 -22.01 -14.07 -16.84
CA HIS A 357 -21.18 -13.39 -17.85
C HIS A 357 -19.70 -13.38 -17.49
N HIS A 358 -19.38 -13.27 -16.20
CA HIS A 358 -18.02 -13.19 -15.69
C HIS A 358 -17.64 -14.41 -14.86
N VAL A 359 -16.36 -14.69 -14.76
CA VAL A 359 -15.83 -15.66 -13.78
C VAL A 359 -15.58 -14.93 -12.46
N ILE A 360 -16.17 -15.41 -11.38
CA ILE A 360 -16.16 -14.71 -10.10
C ILE A 360 -15.42 -15.53 -9.05
N LEU A 361 -14.47 -14.88 -8.42
CA LEU A 361 -13.78 -15.34 -7.22
C LEU A 361 -14.02 -14.32 -6.11
N VAL A 362 -14.51 -14.78 -4.99
CA VAL A 362 -14.62 -13.99 -3.76
C VAL A 362 -13.57 -14.49 -2.79
N ASN A 363 -12.74 -13.61 -2.28
CA ASN A 363 -11.72 -13.95 -1.30
C ASN A 363 -11.86 -13.08 -0.07
N MET A 364 -11.86 -13.71 1.08
CA MET A 364 -11.89 -13.07 2.39
C MET A 364 -10.78 -13.63 3.27
N LEU A 365 -10.32 -12.82 4.22
CA LEU A 365 -9.45 -13.30 5.26
C LEU A 365 -10.27 -14.20 6.19
N LYS A 366 -9.72 -15.38 6.47
CA LYS A 366 -10.36 -16.34 7.39
C LYS A 366 -10.34 -15.74 8.80
N PRO A 367 -11.51 -15.57 9.44
CA PRO A 367 -11.56 -15.11 10.83
C PRO A 367 -10.85 -16.12 11.74
N VAL A 368 -9.99 -15.64 12.62
CA VAL A 368 -9.20 -16.50 13.54
C VAL A 368 -10.11 -17.35 14.45
N ALA A 369 -11.25 -16.77 14.85
CA ALA A 369 -12.24 -17.45 15.67
C ALA A 369 -13.01 -18.55 14.93
N ALA A 370 -13.06 -18.55 13.58
CA ALA A 370 -13.85 -19.50 12.81
C ALA A 370 -13.15 -20.87 12.75
N LYS A 371 -13.43 -21.74 13.74
CA LYS A 371 -12.85 -23.08 13.86
C LYS A 371 -13.96 -24.14 14.02
N PRO A 372 -13.75 -25.37 13.54
CA PRO A 372 -14.66 -26.47 13.85
C PRO A 372 -14.62 -26.77 15.33
N LEU A 373 -15.74 -27.30 15.86
CA LEU A 373 -15.84 -27.72 17.27
C LEU A 373 -14.78 -28.80 17.55
N PHE A 374 -14.22 -28.81 18.75
CA PHE A 374 -13.15 -29.73 19.17
C PHE A 374 -11.84 -29.65 18.42
N SER A 375 -11.55 -28.48 17.85
CA SER A 375 -10.25 -28.21 17.20
C SER A 375 -9.21 -27.57 18.13
N SER A 376 -9.63 -27.12 19.31
CA SER A 376 -8.73 -26.52 20.32
C SER A 376 -8.04 -27.65 21.11
N GLU A 377 -6.74 -27.54 21.35
CA GLU A 377 -5.92 -28.54 22.02
C GLU A 377 -6.23 -28.65 23.57
N SER A 378 -6.69 -27.54 24.17
CA SER A 378 -7.01 -27.50 25.62
C SER A 378 -8.14 -26.52 25.91
N VAL A 379 -9.13 -26.96 26.66
CA VAL A 379 -10.18 -26.12 27.22
C VAL A 379 -9.88 -25.98 28.71
N SER A 380 -9.53 -24.80 29.16
CA SER A 380 -9.15 -24.53 30.55
C SER A 380 -10.25 -23.80 31.34
N SER A 381 -11.15 -23.12 30.65
CA SER A 381 -12.20 -22.30 31.27
C SER A 381 -13.55 -22.46 30.58
N VAL A 382 -14.62 -22.10 31.31
CA VAL A 382 -15.98 -22.04 30.73
C VAL A 382 -16.07 -21.01 29.59
N ASN A 383 -15.32 -19.94 29.69
CA ASN A 383 -15.25 -18.94 28.63
C ASN A 383 -14.64 -19.50 27.32
N ASP A 384 -13.71 -20.44 27.43
CA ASP A 384 -13.11 -21.08 26.23
C ASP A 384 -14.18 -21.90 25.51
N ILE A 385 -15.07 -22.57 26.24
CA ILE A 385 -16.19 -23.34 25.66
C ILE A 385 -17.14 -22.40 24.89
N TYR A 386 -17.49 -21.24 25.45
CA TYR A 386 -18.35 -20.28 24.77
C TYR A 386 -17.66 -19.68 23.54
N ASN A 387 -16.38 -19.40 23.62
CA ASN A 387 -15.59 -18.90 22.48
C ASN A 387 -15.49 -19.95 21.36
N ASP A 388 -15.26 -21.21 21.71
CA ASP A 388 -15.21 -22.32 20.74
C ASP A 388 -16.58 -22.56 20.10
N LEU A 389 -17.68 -22.50 20.90
CA LEU A 389 -19.03 -22.60 20.35
C LEU A 389 -19.36 -21.44 19.39
N GLY A 390 -19.04 -20.20 19.77
CA GLY A 390 -19.21 -19.02 18.94
C GLY A 390 -18.40 -19.13 17.66
N GLY A 391 -17.15 -19.59 17.76
CA GLY A 391 -16.26 -19.83 16.62
C GLY A 391 -16.79 -20.91 15.67
N HIS A 392 -17.36 -22.00 16.24
CA HIS A 392 -17.98 -23.05 15.44
C HIS A 392 -19.24 -22.56 14.69
N LEU A 393 -20.08 -21.77 15.34
CA LEU A 393 -21.25 -21.17 14.69
C LEU A 393 -20.86 -20.27 13.54
N LEU A 394 -19.82 -19.45 13.71
CA LEU A 394 -19.27 -18.63 12.65
C LEU A 394 -18.72 -19.48 11.51
N TRP A 395 -17.92 -20.51 11.81
CA TRP A 395 -17.38 -21.44 10.83
C TRP A 395 -18.50 -22.13 10.01
N ARG A 396 -19.56 -22.59 10.70
CA ARG A 396 -20.71 -23.22 10.05
C ARG A 396 -21.41 -22.28 9.08
N ARG A 397 -21.68 -21.02 9.49
CA ARG A 397 -22.28 -19.99 8.64
C ARG A 397 -21.44 -19.73 7.40
N LEU A 398 -20.14 -19.54 7.57
CA LEU A 398 -19.24 -19.32 6.43
C LEU A 398 -19.25 -20.50 5.45
N ARG A 399 -19.35 -21.74 5.96
CA ARG A 399 -19.50 -22.94 5.13
C ARG A 399 -20.84 -22.98 4.40
N GLU A 400 -21.91 -22.55 5.03
CA GLU A 400 -23.23 -22.43 4.41
C GLU A 400 -23.21 -21.38 3.28
N THR A 401 -22.67 -20.18 3.55
CA THR A 401 -22.46 -19.13 2.52
C THR A 401 -21.61 -19.65 1.37
N GLN A 402 -20.53 -20.37 1.65
CA GLN A 402 -19.69 -20.99 0.62
C GLN A 402 -20.49 -21.93 -0.29
N LYS A 403 -21.33 -22.80 0.29
CA LYS A 403 -22.18 -23.72 -0.49
C LYS A 403 -23.21 -22.96 -1.34
N VAL A 404 -23.82 -21.89 -0.79
CA VAL A 404 -24.78 -21.05 -1.53
C VAL A 404 -24.12 -20.41 -2.75
N LEU A 405 -22.96 -19.80 -2.57
CA LEU A 405 -22.20 -19.16 -3.65
C LEU A 405 -21.68 -20.19 -4.69
N GLN A 406 -21.25 -21.35 -4.23
CA GLN A 406 -20.78 -22.42 -5.11
C GLN A 406 -21.89 -22.94 -6.05
N ARG A 407 -23.15 -23.02 -5.57
CA ARG A 407 -24.31 -23.36 -6.43
C ARG A 407 -24.59 -22.32 -7.52
N ARG A 408 -24.09 -21.09 -7.33
CA ARG A 408 -24.18 -19.99 -8.29
C ARG A 408 -22.92 -19.83 -9.16
N ALA A 409 -22.06 -20.85 -9.17
CA ALA A 409 -20.77 -20.87 -9.86
C ALA A 409 -19.78 -19.77 -9.37
N VAL A 410 -19.94 -19.30 -8.14
CA VAL A 410 -19.05 -18.32 -7.51
C VAL A 410 -18.16 -19.03 -6.50
N GLY A 411 -16.83 -18.90 -6.68
CA GLY A 411 -15.85 -19.44 -5.75
C GLY A 411 -15.67 -18.53 -4.53
N LEU A 412 -15.88 -19.05 -3.31
CA LEU A 412 -15.53 -18.36 -2.06
C LEU A 412 -14.27 -18.99 -1.46
N GLY A 413 -13.18 -18.23 -1.44
CA GLY A 413 -11.93 -18.54 -0.77
C GLY A 413 -11.86 -17.89 0.61
N MET A 414 -11.65 -18.70 1.65
CA MET A 414 -11.31 -18.25 3.00
C MET A 414 -9.82 -18.49 3.17
N LEU A 415 -9.02 -17.43 3.07
CA LEU A 415 -7.57 -17.51 2.98
C LEU A 415 -6.93 -17.07 4.30
N ASP A 416 -5.89 -17.77 4.70
CA ASP A 416 -5.12 -17.40 5.89
C ASP A 416 -4.30 -16.14 5.62
N ASN A 417 -4.16 -15.28 6.64
CA ASN A 417 -3.49 -13.99 6.50
C ASN A 417 -2.07 -14.09 5.93
N GLU A 418 -1.29 -15.07 6.38
CA GLU A 418 0.12 -15.24 5.96
C GLU A 418 0.25 -15.58 4.48
N ASN A 419 -0.63 -16.46 3.97
CA ASN A 419 -0.58 -16.99 2.62
C ASN A 419 -1.56 -16.28 1.65
N PHE A 420 -2.24 -15.23 2.10
CA PHE A 420 -3.33 -14.61 1.36
C PHE A 420 -2.95 -14.25 -0.09
N CYS A 421 -1.84 -13.54 -0.28
CA CYS A 421 -1.39 -13.13 -1.61
C CYS A 421 -0.98 -14.32 -2.49
N THR A 422 -0.30 -15.30 -1.89
CA THR A 422 0.19 -16.49 -2.59
C THR A 422 -0.94 -17.38 -3.07
N GLU A 423 -1.94 -17.61 -2.21
CA GLU A 423 -3.12 -18.42 -2.54
C GLU A 423 -4.01 -17.72 -3.57
N LEU A 424 -4.20 -16.40 -3.45
CA LEU A 424 -4.95 -15.61 -4.42
C LEU A 424 -4.37 -15.73 -5.83
N VAL A 425 -3.05 -15.54 -5.96
CA VAL A 425 -2.36 -15.70 -7.24
C VAL A 425 -2.41 -17.14 -7.74
N SER A 426 -2.31 -18.13 -6.83
CA SER A 426 -2.42 -19.55 -7.19
C SER A 426 -3.80 -19.91 -7.77
N GLN A 427 -4.88 -19.35 -7.20
CA GLN A 427 -6.25 -19.50 -7.72
C GLN A 427 -6.36 -18.92 -9.13
N TYR A 428 -5.86 -17.69 -9.34
CA TYR A 428 -5.85 -17.07 -10.66
C TYR A 428 -5.09 -17.91 -11.69
N LEU A 429 -3.88 -18.35 -11.38
CA LEU A 429 -3.07 -19.16 -12.28
C LEU A 429 -3.72 -20.53 -12.59
N THR A 430 -4.44 -21.09 -11.62
CA THR A 430 -5.19 -22.34 -11.81
C THR A 430 -6.37 -22.15 -12.77
N LEU A 431 -7.14 -21.07 -12.63
CA LEU A 431 -8.23 -20.75 -13.55
C LEU A 431 -7.72 -20.48 -14.96
N LYS A 432 -6.61 -19.76 -15.08
CA LYS A 432 -5.97 -19.49 -16.36
C LYS A 432 -5.55 -20.78 -17.07
N ARG A 433 -4.96 -21.75 -16.33
CA ARG A 433 -4.58 -23.05 -16.89
C ARG A 433 -5.78 -23.89 -17.32
N ARG A 434 -6.87 -23.85 -16.57
CA ARG A 434 -8.12 -24.58 -16.89
C ARG A 434 -8.88 -23.95 -18.05
N GLN A 435 -8.42 -22.83 -18.60
CA GLN A 435 -9.08 -22.10 -19.69
C GLN A 435 -10.56 -21.75 -19.42
N VAL A 436 -10.88 -21.54 -18.16
CA VAL A 436 -12.24 -21.15 -17.73
C VAL A 436 -12.51 -19.67 -18.07
N LEU A 437 -11.47 -18.93 -18.35
CA LEU A 437 -11.46 -17.48 -18.58
C LEU A 437 -11.65 -17.12 -20.04
#